data_a34a19183d1c5c4976f333143521e4bf
#
_entry.id   a34a19183d1c5c4976f333143521e4bf
#
_cell.length_a   1.000
_cell.length_b   1.000
_cell.length_c   1.000
_cell.angle_alpha   90.00
_cell.angle_beta   90.00
_cell.angle_gamma   90.00
#
_symmetry.space_group_name_H-M   'P 1'
#
loop_
_entity.id
_entity.type
_entity.pdbx_description
1 polymer ?
#
loop_
_entity_poly.entity_id
_entity_poly.type
_entity_poly.pdbx_seq_one_letter_code
_entity_poly.pdbx_strand_id
1 'polypeptide(L)'
;MSTILTLIRHGETKANKEGIVLGTSDLPLTDLGKIQAEAAARRAAMFRPKAVYCSPYFRAVESANYLQILTGLSPIRIAGLREMNFGDMEGIKASRMEELYPEYMAQWRSDAATTRPPGGETLGEVHDRAWKAFLKIAEECDNEHVIVVAHLFPIQGIICRTLGLNPNQYNRIRVDLGSLSSVQVKGKSGIVLGVNDTSRLNSGHNSF
;
A
#
# COMPACT_ATOMS: atom_id res chain seq x y z
N MET A 1 15.92 -19.40 -7.27
CA MET A 1 14.53 -19.23 -7.67
C MET A 1 14.08 -17.89 -7.14
N SER A 2 13.20 -17.16 -7.81
CA SER A 2 12.86 -15.78 -7.42
C SER A 2 11.40 -15.47 -7.73
N THR A 3 10.70 -14.90 -6.76
CA THR A 3 9.29 -14.51 -6.87
C THR A 3 9.19 -13.02 -7.18
N ILE A 4 8.30 -12.62 -8.08
CA ILE A 4 8.01 -11.21 -8.33
C ILE A 4 6.69 -10.86 -7.66
N LEU A 5 6.69 -9.85 -6.81
CA LEU A 5 5.49 -9.30 -6.20
C LEU A 5 5.23 -7.90 -6.76
N THR A 6 4.08 -7.71 -7.41
CA THR A 6 3.62 -6.38 -7.80
C THR A 6 2.63 -5.88 -6.76
N LEU A 7 3.01 -4.79 -6.11
CA LEU A 7 2.29 -4.12 -5.05
C LEU A 7 1.41 -3.04 -5.66
N ILE A 8 0.12 -3.04 -5.36
CA ILE A 8 -0.86 -2.06 -5.84
C ILE A 8 -1.41 -1.30 -4.63
N ARG A 9 -1.32 0.03 -4.62
CA ARG A 9 -2.09 0.82 -3.67
C ARG A 9 -3.54 0.87 -4.12
N HIS A 10 -4.49 0.66 -3.19
CA HIS A 10 -5.93 0.76 -3.47
C HIS A 10 -6.30 2.07 -4.20
N GLY A 11 -7.46 2.10 -4.86
CA GLY A 11 -8.01 3.29 -5.48
C GLY A 11 -8.50 4.35 -4.48
N GLU A 12 -8.82 5.55 -4.95
CA GLU A 12 -9.27 6.67 -4.12
C GLU A 12 -10.52 6.33 -3.30
N THR A 13 -10.53 6.74 -2.01
CA THR A 13 -11.71 6.79 -1.15
C THR A 13 -12.12 8.24 -0.89
N LYS A 14 -13.32 8.46 -0.31
CA LYS A 14 -13.75 9.81 0.10
C LYS A 14 -12.74 10.47 1.05
N ALA A 15 -12.16 9.72 2.00
CA ALA A 15 -11.16 10.24 2.91
C ALA A 15 -9.89 10.72 2.17
N ASN A 16 -9.41 9.96 1.17
CA ASN A 16 -8.28 10.41 0.34
C ASN A 16 -8.60 11.72 -0.38
N LYS A 17 -9.77 11.83 -1.02
CA LYS A 17 -10.23 13.03 -1.72
C LYS A 17 -10.31 14.26 -0.82
N GLU A 18 -10.73 14.07 0.43
CA GLU A 18 -10.91 15.15 1.41
C GLU A 18 -9.65 15.42 2.25
N GLY A 19 -8.56 14.67 2.05
CA GLY A 19 -7.32 14.79 2.82
C GLY A 19 -7.49 14.40 4.30
N ILE A 20 -8.36 13.42 4.57
CA ILE A 20 -8.64 12.90 5.91
C ILE A 20 -7.72 11.71 6.19
N VAL A 21 -7.16 11.66 7.39
CA VAL A 21 -6.37 10.53 7.90
C VAL A 21 -7.26 9.29 8.00
N LEU A 22 -6.88 8.25 7.27
CA LEU A 22 -7.63 7.01 7.16
C LEU A 22 -6.71 5.81 7.43
N GLY A 23 -6.92 5.13 8.52
CA GLY A 23 -6.21 3.90 8.88
C GLY A 23 -7.14 2.69 8.86
N THR A 24 -7.71 2.37 10.02
CA THR A 24 -8.56 1.20 10.26
C THR A 24 -10.00 1.38 9.79
N SER A 25 -10.46 2.62 9.72
CA SER A 25 -11.81 2.95 9.23
C SER A 25 -12.01 2.44 7.81
N ASP A 26 -13.17 1.86 7.54
CA ASP A 26 -13.42 1.16 6.28
C ASP A 26 -14.40 1.96 5.40
N LEU A 27 -13.88 2.48 4.30
CA LEU A 27 -14.63 3.29 3.32
C LEU A 27 -14.55 2.65 1.93
N PRO A 28 -15.64 2.75 1.12
CA PRO A 28 -15.62 2.30 -0.27
C PRO A 28 -14.77 3.22 -1.15
N LEU A 29 -14.47 2.74 -2.36
CA LEU A 29 -13.86 3.52 -3.40
C LEU A 29 -14.83 4.60 -3.92
N THR A 30 -14.29 5.76 -4.30
CA THR A 30 -15.01 6.74 -5.13
C THR A 30 -15.11 6.23 -6.57
N ASP A 31 -15.89 6.90 -7.42
CA ASP A 31 -15.94 6.54 -8.84
C ASP A 31 -14.58 6.69 -9.52
N LEU A 32 -13.79 7.71 -9.15
CA LEU A 32 -12.39 7.81 -9.58
C LEU A 32 -11.56 6.65 -9.05
N GLY A 33 -11.75 6.27 -7.78
CA GLY A 33 -11.05 5.13 -7.17
C GLY A 33 -11.34 3.81 -7.88
N LYS A 34 -12.56 3.58 -8.34
CA LYS A 34 -12.93 2.41 -9.15
C LYS A 34 -12.21 2.41 -10.50
N ILE A 35 -12.15 3.56 -11.18
CA ILE A 35 -11.40 3.72 -12.43
C ILE A 35 -9.91 3.43 -12.22
N GLN A 36 -9.33 3.96 -11.14
CA GLN A 36 -7.93 3.71 -10.79
C GLN A 36 -7.68 2.23 -10.52
N ALA A 37 -8.55 1.58 -9.73
CA ALA A 37 -8.44 0.15 -9.40
C ALA A 37 -8.57 -0.74 -10.64
N GLU A 38 -9.51 -0.45 -11.54
CA GLU A 38 -9.68 -1.16 -12.79
C GLU A 38 -8.46 -1.00 -13.71
N ALA A 39 -7.94 0.22 -13.87
CA ALA A 39 -6.76 0.47 -14.69
C ALA A 39 -5.52 -0.26 -14.14
N ALA A 40 -5.32 -0.24 -12.82
CA ALA A 40 -4.27 -0.99 -12.14
C ALA A 40 -4.41 -2.51 -12.36
N ALA A 41 -5.63 -3.03 -12.21
CA ALA A 41 -5.92 -4.45 -12.39
C ALA A 41 -5.66 -4.92 -13.83
N ARG A 42 -6.07 -4.13 -14.85
CA ARG A 42 -5.80 -4.45 -16.26
C ARG A 42 -4.31 -4.57 -16.57
N ARG A 43 -3.49 -3.70 -15.98
CA ARG A 43 -2.03 -3.77 -16.13
C ARG A 43 -1.44 -4.97 -15.40
N ALA A 44 -1.84 -5.18 -14.15
CA ALA A 44 -1.33 -6.26 -13.34
C ALA A 44 -1.73 -7.65 -13.89
N ALA A 45 -2.91 -7.78 -14.48
CA ALA A 45 -3.36 -9.02 -15.14
C ALA A 45 -2.46 -9.42 -16.33
N MET A 46 -1.81 -8.45 -17.01
CA MET A 46 -0.87 -8.75 -18.10
C MET A 46 0.36 -9.55 -17.65
N PHE A 47 0.71 -9.48 -16.36
CA PHE A 47 1.78 -10.28 -15.79
C PHE A 47 1.40 -11.76 -15.57
N ARG A 48 0.15 -12.16 -15.84
CA ARG A 48 -0.38 -13.52 -15.65
C ARG A 48 -0.10 -14.05 -14.24
N PRO A 49 -0.58 -13.34 -13.19
CA PRO A 49 -0.25 -13.69 -11.82
C PRO A 49 -0.76 -15.09 -11.46
N LYS A 50 -0.04 -15.76 -10.55
CA LYS A 50 -0.41 -17.05 -9.98
C LYS A 50 -1.43 -16.91 -8.85
N ALA A 51 -1.34 -15.82 -8.09
CA ALA A 51 -2.21 -15.53 -6.96
C ALA A 51 -2.40 -14.03 -6.77
N VAL A 52 -3.50 -13.65 -6.13
CA VAL A 52 -3.80 -12.28 -5.71
C VAL A 52 -3.97 -12.27 -4.20
N TYR A 53 -3.20 -11.44 -3.52
CA TYR A 53 -3.32 -11.17 -2.09
C TYR A 53 -3.81 -9.75 -1.87
N CYS A 54 -4.52 -9.51 -0.78
CA CYS A 54 -4.95 -8.14 -0.44
C CYS A 54 -5.01 -7.90 1.08
N SER A 55 -4.97 -6.63 1.46
CA SER A 55 -5.39 -6.20 2.79
C SER A 55 -6.86 -6.58 3.04
N PRO A 56 -7.26 -6.89 4.28
CA PRO A 56 -8.66 -7.18 4.59
C PRO A 56 -9.58 -5.94 4.54
N TYR A 57 -9.04 -4.72 4.48
CA TYR A 57 -9.85 -3.50 4.43
C TYR A 57 -10.60 -3.37 3.10
N PHE A 58 -11.86 -2.91 3.19
CA PHE A 58 -12.83 -2.93 2.08
C PHE A 58 -12.29 -2.25 0.82
N ARG A 59 -11.67 -1.07 0.93
CA ARG A 59 -11.05 -0.36 -0.19
C ARG A 59 -9.99 -1.17 -0.95
N ALA A 60 -9.23 -2.01 -0.23
CA ALA A 60 -8.24 -2.89 -0.86
C ALA A 60 -8.90 -4.13 -1.46
N VAL A 61 -9.91 -4.70 -0.78
CA VAL A 61 -10.71 -5.82 -1.30
C VAL A 61 -11.47 -5.40 -2.55
N GLU A 62 -12.13 -4.24 -2.53
CA GLU A 62 -12.85 -3.69 -3.69
C GLU A 62 -11.90 -3.46 -4.88
N SER A 63 -10.70 -2.93 -4.62
CA SER A 63 -9.67 -2.79 -5.66
C SER A 63 -9.20 -4.15 -6.20
N ALA A 64 -9.04 -5.16 -5.34
CA ALA A 64 -8.60 -6.51 -5.74
C ALA A 64 -9.69 -7.29 -6.51
N ASN A 65 -10.98 -6.96 -6.32
CA ASN A 65 -12.07 -7.61 -7.05
C ASN A 65 -11.98 -7.40 -8.57
N TYR A 66 -11.42 -6.29 -9.05
CA TYR A 66 -11.15 -6.08 -10.46
C TYR A 66 -10.12 -7.09 -11.01
N LEU A 67 -9.13 -7.48 -10.21
CA LEU A 67 -8.20 -8.56 -10.57
C LEU A 67 -8.92 -9.92 -10.63
N GLN A 68 -9.82 -10.20 -9.68
CA GLN A 68 -10.62 -11.44 -9.72
C GLN A 68 -11.45 -11.52 -10.99
N ILE A 69 -12.09 -10.44 -11.41
CA ILE A 69 -12.89 -10.39 -12.65
C ILE A 69 -12.00 -10.69 -13.89
N LEU A 70 -10.77 -10.16 -13.92
CA LEU A 70 -9.88 -10.26 -15.07
C LEU A 70 -9.08 -11.58 -15.13
N THR A 71 -8.79 -12.18 -13.98
CA THR A 71 -7.88 -13.33 -13.88
C THR A 71 -8.56 -14.62 -13.41
N GLY A 72 -9.77 -14.53 -12.82
CA GLY A 72 -10.45 -15.64 -12.15
C GLY A 72 -9.88 -15.98 -10.77
N LEU A 73 -8.83 -15.30 -10.30
CA LEU A 73 -8.17 -15.58 -9.03
C LEU A 73 -8.87 -14.85 -7.88
N SER A 74 -9.36 -15.59 -6.89
CA SER A 74 -9.96 -15.02 -5.69
C SER A 74 -8.89 -14.38 -4.80
N PRO A 75 -9.07 -13.11 -4.36
CA PRO A 75 -8.10 -12.43 -3.49
C PRO A 75 -8.01 -13.06 -2.10
N ILE A 76 -6.79 -13.38 -1.67
CA ILE A 76 -6.48 -13.93 -0.35
C ILE A 76 -6.18 -12.76 0.61
N ARG A 77 -6.96 -12.66 1.69
CA ARG A 77 -6.82 -11.55 2.66
C ARG A 77 -5.70 -11.82 3.66
N ILE A 78 -4.78 -10.86 3.82
CA ILE A 78 -3.63 -10.95 4.72
C ILE A 78 -3.65 -9.77 5.71
N ALA A 79 -3.82 -10.06 7.00
CA ALA A 79 -3.89 -9.04 8.05
C ALA A 79 -2.62 -8.17 8.15
N GLY A 80 -1.45 -8.72 7.84
CA GLY A 80 -0.18 -7.98 7.85
C GLY A 80 -0.10 -6.86 6.81
N LEU A 81 -0.99 -6.85 5.80
CA LEU A 81 -1.05 -5.84 4.74
C LEU A 81 -1.97 -4.64 5.07
N ARG A 82 -2.57 -4.59 6.27
CA ARG A 82 -3.43 -3.47 6.69
C ARG A 82 -2.68 -2.14 6.68
N GLU A 83 -3.43 -1.05 6.49
CA GLU A 83 -2.88 0.31 6.67
C GLU A 83 -2.51 0.55 8.14
N MET A 84 -1.71 1.56 8.39
CA MET A 84 -1.35 2.02 9.72
C MET A 84 -2.61 2.39 10.51
N ASN A 85 -2.69 1.89 11.74
CA ASN A 85 -3.68 2.36 12.69
C ASN A 85 -3.23 3.71 13.25
N PHE A 86 -3.97 4.77 12.96
CA PHE A 86 -3.71 6.11 13.47
C PHE A 86 -4.42 6.41 14.79
N GLY A 87 -5.17 5.45 15.35
CA GLY A 87 -5.88 5.60 16.60
C GLY A 87 -6.79 6.82 16.62
N ASP A 88 -6.67 7.67 17.64
CA ASP A 88 -7.51 8.86 17.86
C ASP A 88 -7.35 9.96 16.78
N MET A 89 -6.37 9.80 15.89
CA MET A 89 -6.14 10.74 14.80
C MET A 89 -6.94 10.40 13.53
N GLU A 90 -7.61 9.25 13.48
CA GLU A 90 -8.45 8.89 12.33
C GLU A 90 -9.65 9.83 12.18
N GLY A 91 -10.01 10.15 10.96
CA GLY A 91 -11.11 11.08 10.67
C GLY A 91 -10.72 12.57 10.68
N ILE A 92 -9.50 12.91 11.10
CA ILE A 92 -9.00 14.28 11.14
C ILE A 92 -8.41 14.65 9.77
N LYS A 93 -8.62 15.89 9.32
CA LYS A 93 -7.93 16.40 8.13
C LYS A 93 -6.43 16.48 8.37
N ALA A 94 -5.63 15.94 7.45
CA ALA A 94 -4.17 15.98 7.55
C ALA A 94 -3.61 17.41 7.71
N SER A 95 -4.27 18.41 7.10
CA SER A 95 -3.91 19.83 7.23
C SER A 95 -4.09 20.40 8.63
N ARG A 96 -4.87 19.75 9.51
CA ARG A 96 -5.10 20.16 10.89
C ARG A 96 -4.23 19.42 11.90
N MET A 97 -3.46 18.44 11.46
CA MET A 97 -2.66 17.60 12.36
C MET A 97 -1.64 18.43 13.16
N GLU A 98 -1.01 19.42 12.52
CA GLU A 98 -0.04 20.30 13.20
C GLU A 98 -0.69 21.14 14.30
N GLU A 99 -1.93 21.59 14.09
CA GLU A 99 -2.70 22.36 15.06
C GLU A 99 -3.15 21.52 16.26
N LEU A 100 -3.68 20.32 15.97
CA LEU A 100 -4.33 19.46 16.97
C LEU A 100 -3.34 18.58 17.74
N TYR A 101 -2.22 18.20 17.11
CA TYR A 101 -1.22 17.29 17.67
C TYR A 101 0.21 17.79 17.41
N PRO A 102 0.57 19.02 17.85
CA PRO A 102 1.87 19.64 17.53
C PRO A 102 3.05 18.82 18.03
N GLU A 103 2.97 18.27 19.24
CA GLU A 103 4.04 17.45 19.83
C GLU A 103 4.25 16.15 19.05
N TYR A 104 3.17 15.45 18.70
CA TYR A 104 3.24 14.26 17.87
C TYR A 104 3.86 14.58 16.51
N MET A 105 3.43 15.63 15.84
CA MET A 105 3.94 16.02 14.53
C MET A 105 5.43 16.41 14.59
N ALA A 106 5.88 17.05 15.66
CA ALA A 106 7.30 17.33 15.88
C ALA A 106 8.10 16.04 16.06
N GLN A 107 7.63 15.10 16.87
CA GLN A 107 8.25 13.79 17.06
C GLN A 107 8.24 12.96 15.77
N TRP A 108 7.11 12.93 15.06
CA TRP A 108 6.97 12.23 13.78
C TRP A 108 7.99 12.71 12.74
N ARG A 109 8.22 14.00 12.63
CA ARG A 109 9.25 14.55 11.73
C ARG A 109 10.67 14.15 12.12
N SER A 110 10.91 13.98 13.40
CA SER A 110 12.23 13.57 13.93
C SER A 110 12.44 12.07 13.82
N ASP A 111 11.45 11.27 14.23
CA ASP A 111 11.53 9.81 14.27
C ASP A 111 10.13 9.17 14.07
N ALA A 112 9.68 9.11 12.83
CA ALA A 112 8.42 8.45 12.47
C ALA A 112 8.42 6.95 12.81
N ALA A 113 9.59 6.30 12.80
CA ALA A 113 9.72 4.87 13.04
C ALA A 113 9.21 4.45 14.42
N THR A 114 9.43 5.30 15.43
CA THR A 114 9.09 4.98 16.84
C THR A 114 7.96 5.84 17.40
N THR A 115 7.61 6.94 16.73
CA THR A 115 6.52 7.82 17.16
C THR A 115 5.18 7.12 17.01
N ARG A 116 4.43 7.03 18.12
CA ARG A 116 3.14 6.35 18.19
C ARG A 116 1.99 7.35 18.29
N PRO A 117 1.01 7.32 17.39
CA PRO A 117 -0.22 8.06 17.58
C PRO A 117 -1.03 7.48 18.76
N PRO A 118 -1.78 8.29 19.52
CA PRO A 118 -2.62 7.81 20.62
C PRO A 118 -3.56 6.68 20.15
N GLY A 119 -3.48 5.52 20.80
CA GLY A 119 -4.27 4.34 20.43
C GLY A 119 -3.89 3.65 19.11
N GLY A 120 -2.79 4.05 18.47
CA GLY A 120 -2.39 3.54 17.16
C GLY A 120 -1.09 2.73 17.12
N GLU A 121 -0.56 2.51 15.91
CA GLU A 121 0.69 1.81 15.60
C GLU A 121 1.82 2.79 15.30
N THR A 122 3.06 2.41 15.56
CA THR A 122 4.23 3.11 15.00
C THR A 122 4.46 2.72 13.53
N LEU A 123 5.13 3.58 12.78
CA LEU A 123 5.50 3.25 11.40
C LEU A 123 6.42 2.01 11.34
N GLY A 124 7.32 1.85 12.33
CA GLY A 124 8.18 0.68 12.43
C GLY A 124 7.40 -0.63 12.55
N GLU A 125 6.35 -0.66 13.39
CA GLU A 125 5.47 -1.83 13.53
C GLU A 125 4.74 -2.16 12.23
N VAL A 126 4.26 -1.15 11.52
CA VAL A 126 3.62 -1.34 10.21
C VAL A 126 4.59 -1.94 9.20
N HIS A 127 5.81 -1.38 9.11
CA HIS A 127 6.85 -1.90 8.20
C HIS A 127 7.24 -3.33 8.56
N ASP A 128 7.33 -3.67 9.86
CA ASP A 128 7.68 -5.01 10.32
C ASP A 128 6.63 -6.06 9.96
N ARG A 129 5.34 -5.77 10.21
CA ARG A 129 4.27 -6.73 9.88
C ARG A 129 4.06 -6.87 8.36
N ALA A 130 4.21 -5.76 7.62
CA ALA A 130 4.11 -5.78 6.15
C ALA A 130 5.25 -6.60 5.53
N TRP A 131 6.46 -6.43 6.02
CA TRP A 131 7.63 -7.21 5.56
C TRP A 131 7.50 -8.70 5.86
N LYS A 132 7.03 -9.07 7.06
CA LYS A 132 6.77 -10.48 7.40
C LYS A 132 5.72 -11.10 6.48
N ALA A 133 4.62 -10.37 6.21
CA ALA A 133 3.59 -10.82 5.28
C ALA A 133 4.13 -10.97 3.84
N PHE A 134 4.93 -10.01 3.39
CA PHE A 134 5.57 -10.01 2.08
C PHE A 134 6.50 -11.22 1.88
N LEU A 135 7.37 -11.52 2.84
CA LEU A 135 8.28 -12.68 2.78
C LEU A 135 7.49 -14.00 2.77
N LYS A 136 6.45 -14.11 3.60
CA LYS A 136 5.60 -15.29 3.63
C LYS A 136 4.92 -15.56 2.28
N ILE A 137 4.36 -14.51 1.64
CA ILE A 137 3.78 -14.61 0.30
C ILE A 137 4.84 -15.05 -0.72
N ALA A 138 6.05 -14.49 -0.64
CA ALA A 138 7.14 -14.86 -1.54
C ALA A 138 7.58 -16.33 -1.40
N GLU A 139 7.58 -16.86 -0.18
CA GLU A 139 7.88 -18.27 0.11
C GLU A 139 6.77 -19.22 -0.41
N GLU A 140 5.50 -18.86 -0.20
CA GLU A 140 4.35 -19.66 -0.65
C GLU A 140 4.22 -19.71 -2.18
N CYS A 141 4.75 -18.71 -2.91
CA CYS A 141 4.63 -18.55 -4.35
C CYS A 141 6.01 -18.55 -5.06
N ASP A 142 6.92 -19.45 -4.65
CA ASP A 142 8.28 -19.49 -5.23
C ASP A 142 8.26 -19.63 -6.75
N ASN A 143 9.07 -18.80 -7.43
CA ASN A 143 9.20 -18.66 -8.89
C ASN A 143 7.96 -18.14 -9.63
N GLU A 144 7.02 -17.56 -8.95
CA GLU A 144 5.79 -17.06 -9.54
C GLU A 144 5.73 -15.54 -9.54
N HIS A 145 4.84 -14.97 -10.35
CA HIS A 145 4.43 -13.58 -10.25
C HIS A 145 3.12 -13.50 -9.47
N VAL A 146 3.10 -12.69 -8.41
CA VAL A 146 1.90 -12.50 -7.58
C VAL A 146 1.56 -11.02 -7.46
N ILE A 147 0.27 -10.72 -7.26
CA ILE A 147 -0.20 -9.36 -7.04
C ILE A 147 -0.61 -9.18 -5.59
N VAL A 148 -0.25 -8.04 -5.01
CA VAL A 148 -0.57 -7.67 -3.63
C VAL A 148 -1.25 -6.32 -3.62
N VAL A 149 -2.52 -6.25 -3.23
CA VAL A 149 -3.26 -4.98 -3.09
C VAL A 149 -3.24 -4.52 -1.64
N ALA A 150 -2.65 -3.37 -1.38
CA ALA A 150 -2.42 -2.85 -0.04
C ALA A 150 -2.58 -1.32 0.05
N HIS A 151 -1.87 -0.69 0.96
CA HIS A 151 -1.99 0.73 1.30
C HIS A 151 -0.63 1.41 1.28
N LEU A 152 -0.62 2.72 1.56
CA LEU A 152 0.58 3.56 1.48
C LEU A 152 1.73 3.03 2.36
N PHE A 153 1.53 2.96 3.68
CA PHE A 153 2.63 2.67 4.60
C PHE A 153 3.15 1.23 4.51
N PRO A 154 2.29 0.18 4.37
CA PRO A 154 2.81 -1.17 4.16
C PRO A 154 3.62 -1.30 2.85
N ILE A 155 3.19 -0.65 1.75
CA ILE A 155 3.95 -0.68 0.49
C ILE A 155 5.28 0.05 0.64
N GLN A 156 5.28 1.24 1.24
CA GLN A 156 6.52 1.97 1.53
C GLN A 156 7.45 1.15 2.42
N GLY A 157 6.92 0.45 3.44
CA GLY A 157 7.69 -0.41 4.32
C GLY A 157 8.38 -1.55 3.59
N ILE A 158 7.69 -2.23 2.68
CA ILE A 158 8.26 -3.29 1.85
C ILE A 158 9.38 -2.73 0.97
N ILE A 159 9.17 -1.59 0.31
CA ILE A 159 10.16 -0.97 -0.57
C ILE A 159 11.38 -0.47 0.25
N CYS A 160 11.15 0.22 1.39
CA CYS A 160 12.23 0.67 2.27
C CYS A 160 13.11 -0.51 2.71
N ARG A 161 12.51 -1.59 3.18
CA ARG A 161 13.24 -2.78 3.61
C ARG A 161 14.02 -3.44 2.48
N THR A 162 13.42 -3.52 1.29
CA THR A 162 14.10 -4.07 0.11
C THR A 162 15.35 -3.26 -0.25
N LEU A 163 15.28 -1.94 -0.11
CA LEU A 163 16.38 -1.01 -0.41
C LEU A 163 17.37 -0.83 0.76
N GLY A 164 17.13 -1.45 1.92
CA GLY A 164 17.94 -1.25 3.12
C GLY A 164 17.79 0.15 3.75
N LEU A 165 16.68 0.84 3.47
CA LEU A 165 16.40 2.16 4.01
C LEU A 165 15.84 2.08 5.43
N ASN A 166 16.19 3.07 6.27
CA ASN A 166 15.56 3.26 7.57
C ASN A 166 14.08 3.63 7.39
N PRO A 167 13.15 3.14 8.24
CA PRO A 167 11.74 3.54 8.17
C PRO A 167 11.50 5.04 8.13
N ASN A 168 12.34 5.85 8.77
CA ASN A 168 12.27 7.31 8.73
C ASN A 168 12.48 7.94 7.34
N GLN A 169 12.91 7.13 6.36
CA GLN A 169 13.10 7.56 4.96
C GLN A 169 11.88 7.24 4.07
N TYR A 170 10.77 6.78 4.64
CA TYR A 170 9.54 6.41 3.93
C TYR A 170 9.05 7.49 2.98
N ASN A 171 9.17 8.76 3.35
CA ASN A 171 8.73 9.92 2.57
C ASN A 171 9.55 10.17 1.29
N ARG A 172 10.67 9.45 1.09
CA ARG A 172 11.45 9.45 -0.16
C ARG A 172 10.84 8.54 -1.22
N ILE A 173 9.82 7.76 -0.86
CA ILE A 173 9.15 6.81 -1.75
C ILE A 173 7.72 7.27 -1.96
N ARG A 174 7.45 7.72 -3.18
CA ARG A 174 6.08 8.07 -3.59
C ARG A 174 5.32 6.80 -3.98
N VAL A 175 4.08 6.70 -3.52
CA VAL A 175 3.15 5.60 -3.86
C VAL A 175 1.76 6.20 -4.03
N ASP A 176 1.35 6.46 -5.26
CA ASP A 176 0.06 7.07 -5.60
C ASP A 176 -1.08 6.04 -5.57
N LEU A 177 -2.32 6.51 -5.45
CA LEU A 177 -3.53 5.67 -5.50
C LEU A 177 -3.61 4.95 -6.86
N GLY A 178 -3.83 3.64 -6.86
CA GLY A 178 -3.84 2.81 -8.07
C GLY A 178 -2.47 2.60 -8.72
N SER A 179 -1.37 3.06 -8.12
CA SER A 179 -0.02 2.84 -8.65
C SER A 179 0.45 1.40 -8.44
N LEU A 180 1.36 0.96 -9.31
CA LEU A 180 2.05 -0.32 -9.24
C LEU A 180 3.51 -0.12 -8.84
N SER A 181 3.99 -0.95 -7.90
CA SER A 181 5.42 -1.07 -7.58
C SER A 181 5.80 -2.54 -7.59
N SER A 182 6.94 -2.92 -8.16
CA SER A 182 7.32 -4.33 -8.31
C SER A 182 8.64 -4.62 -7.62
N VAL A 183 8.66 -5.71 -6.86
CA VAL A 183 9.84 -6.20 -6.14
C VAL A 183 10.07 -7.66 -6.50
N GLN A 184 11.29 -7.99 -6.89
CA GLN A 184 11.75 -9.36 -7.05
C GLN A 184 12.43 -9.83 -5.77
N VAL A 185 12.09 -11.02 -5.29
CA VAL A 185 12.62 -11.59 -4.03
C VAL A 185 13.35 -12.89 -4.32
N LYS A 186 14.54 -13.04 -3.71
CA LYS A 186 15.30 -14.29 -3.69
C LYS A 186 15.79 -14.54 -2.26
N GLY A 187 15.18 -15.50 -1.58
CA GLY A 187 15.41 -15.72 -0.16
C GLY A 187 15.01 -14.49 0.66
N LYS A 188 15.96 -13.91 1.41
CA LYS A 188 15.73 -12.69 2.22
C LYS A 188 16.18 -11.40 1.50
N SER A 189 16.72 -11.51 0.29
CA SER A 189 17.18 -10.37 -0.52
C SER A 189 16.15 -10.01 -1.56
N GLY A 190 16.02 -8.73 -1.89
CA GLY A 190 15.10 -8.23 -2.89
C GLY A 190 15.71 -7.18 -3.81
N ILE A 191 15.15 -7.04 -5.00
CA ILE A 191 15.46 -5.99 -5.97
C ILE A 191 14.17 -5.24 -6.29
N VAL A 192 14.18 -3.93 -6.16
CA VAL A 192 13.07 -3.08 -6.59
C VAL A 192 13.17 -2.92 -8.12
N LEU A 193 12.18 -3.46 -8.84
CA LEU A 193 12.11 -3.42 -10.30
C LEU A 193 11.49 -2.13 -10.82
N GLY A 194 10.59 -1.53 -10.04
CA GLY A 194 9.92 -0.28 -10.37
C GLY A 194 9.10 0.23 -9.20
N VAL A 195 8.90 1.54 -9.14
CA VAL A 195 8.13 2.20 -8.08
C VAL A 195 7.14 3.17 -8.69
N ASN A 196 5.92 3.19 -8.14
CA ASN A 196 4.90 4.20 -8.44
C ASN A 196 4.55 4.32 -9.93
N ASP A 197 4.41 3.20 -10.63
CA ASP A 197 3.99 3.23 -12.02
C ASP A 197 2.48 3.56 -12.14
N THR A 198 2.18 4.75 -12.66
CA THR A 198 0.83 5.30 -12.89
C THR A 198 0.52 5.45 -14.39
N SER A 199 1.28 4.86 -15.29
CA SER A 199 1.32 5.16 -16.73
C SER A 199 -0.02 5.02 -17.47
N ARG A 200 -1.02 4.33 -16.92
CA ARG A 200 -2.39 4.27 -17.48
C ARG A 200 -3.45 5.01 -16.67
N LEU A 201 -3.09 5.62 -15.55
CA LEU A 201 -4.00 6.45 -14.78
C LEU A 201 -4.15 7.85 -15.42
N ASN A 202 -3.19 8.24 -16.26
CA ASN A 202 -3.08 9.59 -16.85
C ASN A 202 -3.67 9.71 -18.26
N SER A 203 -4.35 8.70 -18.80
CA SER A 203 -4.92 8.75 -20.15
C SER A 203 -6.17 9.66 -20.29
N GLY A 204 -6.38 10.59 -19.36
CA GLY A 204 -7.51 11.51 -19.41
C GLY A 204 -7.37 12.85 -18.71
N HIS A 205 -6.38 13.06 -17.84
CA HIS A 205 -6.21 14.35 -17.15
C HIS A 205 -4.72 14.65 -16.93
N ASN A 206 -4.11 15.30 -17.94
CA ASN A 206 -2.90 16.09 -17.73
C ASN A 206 -3.31 17.37 -16.98
N SER A 207 -3.07 17.42 -15.69
CA SER A 207 -2.91 18.67 -14.97
C SER A 207 -1.76 18.50 -13.98
N PHE A 208 -0.66 19.16 -14.32
CA PHE A 208 0.47 19.42 -13.46
C PHE A 208 0.05 20.31 -12.29
#